data_788bbcb45f0a4d53c1db23a99e59ece2
#
_entry.id   788bbcb45f0a4d53c1db23a99e59ece2
#
_cell.length_a   1.000
_cell.length_b   1.000
_cell.length_c   1.000
_cell.angle_alpha   90.00
_cell.angle_beta   90.00
_cell.angle_gamma   90.00
#
_symmetry.space_group_name_H-M   'P 1'
#
loop_
_entity.id
_entity.type
_entity.pdbx_description
1 polymer ?
#
loop_
_entity_poly.entity_id
_entity_poly.type
_entity_poly.pdbx_seq_one_letter_code
_entity_poly.pdbx_strand_id
1 'polypeptide(L)'
;MRVRALMTAALAGMAMLATQTTATAQQAGDPLSEKQWGLAQLRAPEAWSTSTGAGQIIAVVDTGVDLGHPELASKLVPGATFAACGDRPAPCGNGDWRGVDGVGQASDVHGTHVAGIAAAAANNGVGIAGVAPDARIMPVKALENGSGSFEEIGAGIRWATDHGANVINLSLGAQPGTQLLTLLGQGAETKDAIAYAREKGVVVVASAGNETAPLCDTPSWEAGALCVAATDSAELHSVYSNLTLKPDMKAVAAPGGSSLNGCDGDVWSAVPRGTGSAKCGQGDYDSLAGTSMAAPQVAGVAALLGAQGRNADSIEQALMKSARTPILGARGVFTPLYGYGVVDAAAAVAQPM
;
A
#
# COMPACT_ATOMS: atom_id res chain seq x y z
N MET A 1 -77.55 20.86 -39.73
CA MET A 1 -76.95 20.05 -38.59
C MET A 1 -75.51 19.65 -38.99
N ARG A 2 -74.53 20.24 -38.34
CA ARG A 2 -73.10 19.97 -38.61
C ARG A 2 -72.58 19.11 -37.49
N VAL A 3 -72.12 17.91 -37.80
CA VAL A 3 -71.43 16.99 -36.86
C VAL A 3 -69.95 17.26 -36.94
N ARG A 4 -69.35 17.62 -35.84
CA ARG A 4 -67.85 17.75 -35.65
C ARG A 4 -67.27 16.42 -35.22
N ALA A 5 -66.33 15.87 -35.97
CA ALA A 5 -65.53 14.74 -35.62
C ALA A 5 -64.35 15.22 -34.77
N LEU A 6 -64.14 14.63 -33.55
CA LEU A 6 -63.00 14.79 -32.74
C LEU A 6 -61.94 13.76 -33.14
N MET A 7 -60.76 14.23 -33.57
CA MET A 7 -59.56 13.39 -33.68
C MET A 7 -58.82 13.36 -32.39
N THR A 8 -58.70 12.19 -31.77
CA THR A 8 -57.80 11.89 -30.64
C THR A 8 -56.45 11.46 -31.18
N ALA A 9 -55.43 12.29 -30.95
CA ALA A 9 -54.04 11.92 -31.21
C ALA A 9 -53.48 11.14 -30.05
N ALA A 10 -53.09 9.88 -30.27
CA ALA A 10 -52.35 9.05 -29.30
C ALA A 10 -50.86 9.35 -29.44
N LEU A 11 -50.26 9.97 -28.44
CA LEU A 11 -48.81 10.05 -28.30
C LEU A 11 -48.28 8.71 -27.75
N ALA A 12 -47.58 7.96 -28.58
CA ALA A 12 -46.77 6.82 -28.16
C ALA A 12 -45.42 7.34 -27.62
N GLY A 13 -45.28 7.38 -26.32
CA GLY A 13 -44.00 7.66 -25.65
C GLY A 13 -43.11 6.42 -25.70
N MET A 14 -42.07 6.43 -26.53
CA MET A 14 -40.99 5.44 -26.49
C MET A 14 -40.06 5.74 -25.27
N ALA A 15 -40.23 5.00 -24.19
CA ALA A 15 -39.26 4.98 -23.10
C ALA A 15 -38.03 4.21 -23.57
N MET A 16 -36.91 4.90 -23.85
CA MET A 16 -35.61 4.29 -24.00
C MET A 16 -35.15 3.83 -22.60
N LEU A 17 -35.22 2.53 -22.32
CA LEU A 17 -34.46 1.92 -21.22
C LEU A 17 -32.97 1.97 -21.59
N ALA A 18 -32.24 2.90 -20.98
CA ALA A 18 -30.81 2.85 -20.97
C ALA A 18 -30.38 1.64 -20.09
N THR A 19 -30.01 0.54 -20.72
CA THR A 19 -29.32 -0.56 -20.04
C THR A 19 -27.97 -0.02 -19.59
N GLN A 20 -27.85 0.30 -18.31
CA GLN A 20 -26.57 0.48 -17.67
C GLN A 20 -25.91 -0.90 -17.65
N THR A 21 -25.00 -1.15 -18.56
CA THR A 21 -24.04 -2.23 -18.44
C THR A 21 -23.16 -1.89 -17.23
N THR A 22 -23.46 -2.50 -16.09
CA THR A 22 -22.51 -2.56 -14.98
C THR A 22 -21.29 -3.29 -15.53
N ALA A 23 -20.19 -2.56 -15.74
CA ALA A 23 -18.90 -3.17 -15.98
C ALA A 23 -18.63 -4.05 -14.76
N THR A 24 -18.66 -5.37 -14.93
CA THR A 24 -18.20 -6.31 -13.91
C THR A 24 -16.72 -6.01 -13.72
N ALA A 25 -16.36 -5.54 -12.52
CA ALA A 25 -14.96 -5.39 -12.14
C ALA A 25 -14.25 -6.72 -12.43
N GLN A 26 -13.17 -6.66 -13.20
CA GLN A 26 -12.39 -7.85 -13.53
C GLN A 26 -11.68 -8.28 -12.26
N GLN A 27 -12.23 -9.29 -11.60
CA GLN A 27 -11.60 -9.91 -10.46
C GLN A 27 -10.30 -10.57 -10.94
N ALA A 28 -9.21 -10.42 -10.17
CA ALA A 28 -7.96 -11.10 -10.49
C ALA A 28 -8.22 -12.61 -10.62
N GLY A 29 -7.75 -13.21 -11.71
CA GLY A 29 -7.99 -14.62 -12.01
C GLY A 29 -7.03 -15.58 -11.31
N ASP A 30 -6.35 -15.14 -10.24
CA ASP A 30 -5.34 -15.90 -9.51
C ASP A 30 -5.97 -16.77 -8.41
N PRO A 31 -5.42 -17.95 -8.09
CA PRO A 31 -6.05 -18.95 -7.21
C PRO A 31 -6.44 -18.47 -5.81
N LEU A 32 -5.71 -17.52 -5.22
CA LEU A 32 -5.98 -16.96 -3.90
C LEU A 32 -6.71 -15.62 -3.93
N SER A 33 -7.18 -15.17 -5.10
CA SER A 33 -7.86 -13.87 -5.25
C SER A 33 -9.10 -13.73 -4.35
N GLU A 34 -9.82 -14.83 -4.08
CA GLU A 34 -10.98 -14.83 -3.18
C GLU A 34 -10.61 -14.52 -1.71
N LYS A 35 -9.34 -14.75 -1.32
CA LYS A 35 -8.82 -14.42 0.01
C LYS A 35 -8.38 -12.95 0.13
N GLN A 36 -8.25 -12.25 -0.98
CA GLN A 36 -7.76 -10.87 -1.04
C GLN A 36 -8.90 -9.84 -0.91
N TRP A 37 -9.67 -9.92 0.18
CA TRP A 37 -10.76 -8.99 0.45
C TRP A 37 -10.32 -7.51 0.42
N GLY A 38 -9.05 -7.24 0.75
CA GLY A 38 -8.47 -5.89 0.74
C GLY A 38 -8.51 -5.24 -0.64
N LEU A 39 -8.27 -5.99 -1.72
CA LEU A 39 -8.37 -5.47 -3.09
C LEU A 39 -9.79 -5.02 -3.43
N ALA A 40 -10.80 -5.79 -2.99
CA ALA A 40 -12.20 -5.44 -3.20
C ALA A 40 -12.59 -4.19 -2.37
N GLN A 41 -12.14 -4.12 -1.11
CA GLN A 41 -12.39 -2.96 -0.24
C GLN A 41 -11.78 -1.68 -0.81
N LEU A 42 -10.57 -1.75 -1.37
CA LEU A 42 -9.92 -0.65 -2.08
C LEU A 42 -10.54 -0.34 -3.44
N ARG A 43 -11.35 -1.24 -3.99
CA ARG A 43 -11.83 -1.18 -5.37
C ARG A 43 -10.68 -1.14 -6.39
N ALA A 44 -9.59 -1.86 -6.09
CA ALA A 44 -8.41 -1.89 -6.95
C ALA A 44 -8.70 -2.53 -8.33
N PRO A 45 -9.44 -3.65 -8.46
CA PRO A 45 -9.79 -4.22 -9.77
C PRO A 45 -10.58 -3.27 -10.67
N GLU A 46 -11.41 -2.39 -10.10
CA GLU A 46 -12.11 -1.36 -10.87
C GLU A 46 -11.16 -0.29 -11.41
N ALA A 47 -10.13 0.07 -10.62
CA ALA A 47 -9.13 1.06 -11.00
C ALA A 47 -8.25 0.56 -12.16
N TRP A 48 -8.05 -0.76 -12.31
CA TRP A 48 -7.17 -1.33 -13.34
C TRP A 48 -7.65 -1.07 -14.78
N SER A 49 -8.93 -0.80 -14.97
CA SER A 49 -9.44 -0.33 -16.27
C SER A 49 -8.88 1.04 -16.69
N THR A 50 -8.38 1.81 -15.73
CA THR A 50 -7.82 3.16 -15.93
C THR A 50 -6.31 3.18 -15.80
N SER A 51 -5.75 2.46 -14.81
CA SER A 51 -4.32 2.40 -14.54
C SER A 51 -3.95 1.12 -13.78
N THR A 52 -2.85 0.48 -14.18
CA THR A 52 -2.28 -0.71 -13.54
C THR A 52 -0.94 -0.45 -12.86
N GLY A 53 -0.47 0.83 -12.87
CA GLY A 53 0.81 1.21 -12.28
C GLY A 53 2.00 1.04 -13.22
N ALA A 54 1.77 0.81 -14.52
CA ALA A 54 2.84 0.60 -15.49
C ALA A 54 3.84 1.77 -15.51
N GLY A 55 5.14 1.43 -15.54
CA GLY A 55 6.23 2.40 -15.55
C GLY A 55 6.59 2.96 -14.17
N GLN A 56 5.86 2.61 -13.10
CA GLN A 56 6.16 3.04 -11.74
C GLN A 56 7.04 2.04 -11.00
N ILE A 57 7.93 2.54 -10.14
CA ILE A 57 8.79 1.76 -9.26
C ILE A 57 8.40 2.05 -7.81
N ILE A 58 8.00 1.00 -7.09
CA ILE A 58 7.74 1.05 -5.64
C ILE A 58 8.96 0.47 -4.93
N ALA A 59 9.69 1.28 -4.18
CA ALA A 59 10.74 0.80 -3.30
C ALA A 59 10.12 0.28 -2.00
N VAL A 60 10.42 -0.96 -1.66
CA VAL A 60 10.05 -1.59 -0.40
C VAL A 60 11.27 -1.56 0.50
N VAL A 61 11.33 -0.56 1.41
CA VAL A 61 12.40 -0.39 2.40
C VAL A 61 11.99 -1.17 3.65
N ASP A 62 12.50 -2.40 3.77
CA ASP A 62 11.97 -3.42 4.68
C ASP A 62 13.05 -4.49 4.97
N THR A 63 12.64 -5.70 5.33
CA THR A 63 13.50 -6.86 5.62
C THR A 63 14.08 -7.55 4.37
N GLY A 64 13.87 -6.98 3.18
CA GLY A 64 14.26 -7.59 1.89
C GLY A 64 13.14 -8.43 1.27
N VAL A 65 13.36 -8.90 0.05
CA VAL A 65 12.36 -9.60 -0.76
C VAL A 65 12.93 -10.92 -1.27
N ASP A 66 12.14 -11.98 -1.33
CA ASP A 66 12.54 -13.22 -2.05
C ASP A 66 12.60 -12.92 -3.55
N LEU A 67 13.81 -12.70 -4.05
CA LEU A 67 14.05 -12.33 -5.45
C LEU A 67 13.65 -13.42 -6.45
N GLY A 68 13.45 -14.65 -5.99
CA GLY A 68 13.01 -15.76 -6.84
C GLY A 68 11.53 -16.12 -6.70
N HIS A 69 10.74 -15.34 -5.93
CA HIS A 69 9.33 -15.63 -5.75
C HIS A 69 8.55 -15.48 -7.07
N PRO A 70 7.70 -16.45 -7.47
CA PRO A 70 7.00 -16.44 -8.78
C PRO A 70 6.18 -15.16 -9.03
N GLU A 71 5.55 -14.61 -7.99
CA GLU A 71 4.75 -13.38 -8.08
C GLU A 71 5.60 -12.12 -8.31
N LEU A 72 6.87 -12.14 -7.91
CA LEU A 72 7.69 -10.95 -7.81
C LEU A 72 8.88 -10.93 -8.77
N ALA A 73 9.44 -12.10 -9.13
CA ALA A 73 10.67 -12.19 -9.90
C ALA A 73 10.65 -11.37 -11.21
N SER A 74 9.53 -11.37 -11.93
CA SER A 74 9.34 -10.59 -13.16
C SER A 74 9.13 -9.09 -12.92
N LYS A 75 8.87 -8.71 -11.68
CA LYS A 75 8.54 -7.34 -11.26
C LYS A 75 9.73 -6.58 -10.70
N LEU A 76 10.83 -7.27 -10.39
CA LEU A 76 11.96 -6.67 -9.70
C LEU A 76 12.80 -5.76 -10.60
N VAL A 77 13.27 -4.67 -10.02
CA VAL A 77 14.41 -3.88 -10.49
C VAL A 77 15.59 -4.08 -9.53
N PRO A 78 16.83 -3.69 -9.88
CA PRO A 78 17.96 -3.80 -8.97
C PRO A 78 17.65 -3.20 -7.58
N GLY A 79 17.99 -3.93 -6.54
CA GLY A 79 17.80 -3.56 -5.14
C GLY A 79 19.13 -3.41 -4.40
N ALA A 80 19.04 -3.11 -3.10
CA ALA A 80 20.22 -2.89 -2.25
C ALA A 80 19.99 -3.39 -0.82
N THR A 81 21.09 -3.68 -0.11
CA THR A 81 21.06 -4.09 1.30
C THR A 81 21.91 -3.12 2.14
N PHE A 82 21.32 -2.59 3.20
CA PHE A 82 21.93 -1.66 4.15
C PHE A 82 22.07 -2.27 5.56
N ALA A 83 21.15 -3.17 5.92
CA ALA A 83 21.17 -3.84 7.21
C ALA A 83 22.19 -4.98 7.25
N ALA A 84 22.76 -5.21 8.43
CA ALA A 84 23.68 -6.33 8.72
C ALA A 84 24.87 -6.46 7.77
N CYS A 85 25.40 -5.36 7.27
CA CYS A 85 26.55 -5.35 6.37
C CYS A 85 27.87 -5.82 7.02
N GLY A 86 27.97 -5.81 8.36
CA GLY A 86 29.22 -6.09 9.09
C GLY A 86 30.31 -5.09 8.70
N ASP A 87 31.51 -5.59 8.39
CA ASP A 87 32.64 -4.75 7.97
C ASP A 87 32.58 -4.30 6.49
N ARG A 88 31.54 -4.71 5.74
CA ARG A 88 31.36 -4.29 4.35
C ARG A 88 30.71 -2.92 4.27
N PRO A 89 31.16 -2.04 3.35
CA PRO A 89 30.46 -0.77 3.15
C PRO A 89 29.04 -0.99 2.62
N ALA A 90 28.08 -0.22 3.14
CA ALA A 90 26.72 -0.21 2.61
C ALA A 90 26.64 0.65 1.29
N PRO A 91 25.85 0.22 0.30
CA PRO A 91 25.06 -1.02 0.28
C PRO A 91 25.93 -2.27 0.03
N CYS A 92 25.62 -3.34 0.74
CA CYS A 92 26.44 -4.57 0.77
C CYS A 92 25.79 -5.80 0.11
N GLY A 93 24.60 -5.65 -0.50
CA GLY A 93 23.84 -6.69 -1.16
C GLY A 93 22.78 -6.12 -2.10
N ASN A 94 21.88 -6.98 -2.56
CA ASN A 94 20.91 -6.71 -3.63
C ASN A 94 19.44 -6.66 -3.17
N GLY A 95 19.18 -6.56 -1.85
CA GLY A 95 17.83 -6.51 -1.30
C GLY A 95 17.17 -7.88 -1.10
N ASP A 96 17.92 -9.00 -1.24
CA ASP A 96 17.40 -10.33 -0.93
C ASP A 96 17.06 -10.46 0.55
N TRP A 97 15.96 -11.14 0.88
CA TRP A 97 15.49 -11.36 2.25
C TRP A 97 16.49 -12.18 3.12
N ARG A 98 17.33 -13.00 2.47
CA ARG A 98 18.34 -13.81 3.16
C ARG A 98 19.51 -13.01 3.72
N GLY A 99 19.61 -11.74 3.40
CA GLY A 99 20.77 -10.97 3.80
C GLY A 99 22.05 -11.37 3.08
N VAL A 100 23.15 -10.82 3.56
CA VAL A 100 24.47 -10.96 2.93
C VAL A 100 25.21 -12.26 3.25
N ASP A 101 24.77 -12.97 4.28
CA ASP A 101 25.26 -14.30 4.67
C ASP A 101 24.52 -15.45 3.93
N GLY A 102 23.48 -15.12 3.17
CA GLY A 102 22.65 -16.09 2.46
C GLY A 102 21.64 -16.83 3.34
N VAL A 103 21.50 -16.43 4.62
CA VAL A 103 20.58 -17.04 5.59
C VAL A 103 19.38 -16.11 5.78
N GLY A 104 18.16 -16.64 5.61
CA GLY A 104 16.92 -15.94 5.91
C GLY A 104 16.48 -16.10 7.35
N GLN A 105 16.03 -15.02 7.97
CA GLN A 105 15.45 -15.06 9.31
C GLN A 105 13.93 -15.19 9.24
N ALA A 106 13.32 -15.83 10.23
CA ALA A 106 11.86 -16.03 10.25
C ALA A 106 11.07 -14.71 10.31
N SER A 107 11.63 -13.65 10.87
CA SER A 107 11.07 -12.29 10.87
C SER A 107 11.22 -11.56 9.54
N ASP A 108 12.12 -12.01 8.67
CA ASP A 108 12.44 -11.34 7.41
C ASP A 108 11.51 -11.74 6.25
N VAL A 109 10.48 -12.53 6.52
CA VAL A 109 9.37 -12.80 5.57
C VAL A 109 8.55 -11.56 5.25
N HIS A 110 8.62 -10.54 6.11
CA HIS A 110 7.78 -9.35 6.10
C HIS A 110 7.91 -8.55 4.81
N GLY A 111 9.11 -8.22 4.35
CA GLY A 111 9.31 -7.42 3.14
C GLY A 111 8.80 -8.09 1.87
N THR A 112 8.86 -9.44 1.77
CA THR A 112 8.25 -10.18 0.65
C THR A 112 6.73 -10.04 0.68
N HIS A 113 6.13 -10.12 1.87
CA HIS A 113 4.69 -9.96 2.04
C HIS A 113 4.22 -8.57 1.63
N VAL A 114 4.92 -7.54 2.08
CA VAL A 114 4.69 -6.13 1.73
C VAL A 114 4.82 -5.90 0.22
N ALA A 115 5.85 -6.44 -0.41
CA ALA A 115 6.06 -6.33 -1.85
C ALA A 115 4.92 -6.98 -2.66
N GLY A 116 4.43 -8.14 -2.22
CA GLY A 116 3.31 -8.84 -2.83
C GLY A 116 2.02 -8.02 -2.80
N ILE A 117 1.69 -7.41 -1.65
CA ILE A 117 0.53 -6.52 -1.53
C ILE A 117 0.63 -5.35 -2.51
N ALA A 118 1.80 -4.72 -2.60
CA ALA A 118 1.99 -3.55 -3.45
C ALA A 118 1.86 -3.87 -4.93
N ALA A 119 2.53 -4.92 -5.43
CA ALA A 119 2.67 -5.13 -6.87
C ALA A 119 2.93 -6.57 -7.31
N ALA A 120 2.41 -7.61 -6.64
CA ALA A 120 2.41 -8.96 -7.20
C ALA A 120 1.79 -8.96 -8.60
N ALA A 121 2.28 -9.84 -9.46
CA ALA A 121 1.76 -9.98 -10.82
C ALA A 121 0.31 -10.50 -10.76
N ALA A 122 -0.60 -9.91 -11.53
CA ALA A 122 -1.99 -10.35 -11.58
C ALA A 122 -2.27 -11.19 -12.83
N ASN A 123 -3.26 -12.08 -12.73
CA ASN A 123 -3.71 -12.93 -13.83
C ASN A 123 -2.61 -13.82 -14.43
N ASN A 124 -1.65 -14.22 -13.60
CA ASN A 124 -0.54 -15.09 -13.99
C ASN A 124 -0.83 -16.57 -13.71
N GLY A 125 -2.00 -16.88 -13.11
CA GLY A 125 -2.46 -18.24 -12.79
C GLY A 125 -1.83 -18.82 -11.53
N VAL A 126 -1.12 -18.02 -10.73
CA VAL A 126 -0.57 -18.39 -9.41
C VAL A 126 -1.03 -17.42 -8.35
N GLY A 127 -1.09 -17.84 -7.12
CA GLY A 127 -1.34 -17.15 -5.86
C GLY A 127 -2.28 -15.95 -5.89
N ILE A 128 -1.72 -14.75 -5.96
CA ILE A 128 -2.34 -13.48 -5.59
C ILE A 128 -2.12 -12.39 -6.65
N ALA A 129 -2.81 -11.24 -6.48
CA ALA A 129 -2.53 -10.01 -7.22
C ALA A 129 -2.08 -8.89 -6.27
N GLY A 130 -1.20 -8.01 -6.72
CA GLY A 130 -0.87 -6.75 -6.06
C GLY A 130 -1.84 -5.63 -6.46
N VAL A 131 -1.87 -4.54 -5.67
CA VAL A 131 -2.71 -3.37 -5.95
C VAL A 131 -2.32 -2.69 -7.27
N ALA A 132 -1.02 -2.63 -7.58
CA ALA A 132 -0.50 -2.07 -8.83
C ALA A 132 0.23 -3.18 -9.64
N PRO A 133 -0.52 -4.06 -10.34
CA PRO A 133 0.04 -5.29 -10.90
C PRO A 133 1.06 -5.08 -12.01
N ASP A 134 1.16 -3.91 -12.63
CA ASP A 134 2.17 -3.57 -13.63
C ASP A 134 3.28 -2.65 -13.10
N ALA A 135 3.24 -2.23 -11.84
CA ALA A 135 4.36 -1.55 -11.20
C ALA A 135 5.55 -2.50 -10.97
N ARG A 136 6.74 -1.95 -10.79
CA ARG A 136 7.97 -2.68 -10.46
C ARG A 136 8.27 -2.54 -8.98
N ILE A 137 8.96 -3.51 -8.41
CA ILE A 137 9.43 -3.50 -7.02
C ILE A 137 10.94 -3.31 -6.99
N MET A 138 11.39 -2.35 -6.18
CA MET A 138 12.78 -2.14 -5.82
C MET A 138 12.99 -2.67 -4.39
N PRO A 139 13.62 -3.83 -4.20
CA PRO A 139 13.86 -4.38 -2.85
C PRO A 139 15.00 -3.62 -2.17
N VAL A 140 14.71 -3.03 -1.01
CA VAL A 140 15.71 -2.31 -0.20
C VAL A 140 15.71 -2.90 1.21
N LYS A 141 16.69 -3.78 1.48
CA LYS A 141 16.82 -4.39 2.79
C LYS A 141 17.51 -3.44 3.76
N ALA A 142 16.72 -2.76 4.58
CA ALA A 142 17.15 -1.86 5.64
C ALA A 142 16.90 -2.42 7.06
N LEU A 143 16.26 -3.59 7.12
CA LEU A 143 16.00 -4.31 8.37
C LEU A 143 16.57 -5.72 8.28
N GLU A 144 17.16 -6.18 9.38
CA GLU A 144 17.59 -7.56 9.59
C GLU A 144 16.96 -8.07 10.88
N ASN A 145 16.40 -9.27 10.84
CA ASN A 145 15.67 -9.85 11.95
C ASN A 145 14.58 -8.91 12.51
N GLY A 146 13.87 -8.22 11.58
CA GLY A 146 12.81 -7.27 11.88
C GLY A 146 13.28 -5.94 12.48
N SER A 147 14.58 -5.66 12.56
CA SER A 147 15.13 -4.44 13.17
C SER A 147 16.15 -3.74 12.26
N GLY A 148 16.21 -2.42 12.33
CA GLY A 148 17.18 -1.59 11.64
C GLY A 148 17.38 -0.25 12.35
N SER A 149 18.52 0.39 12.12
CA SER A 149 18.80 1.73 12.63
C SER A 149 18.17 2.81 11.77
N PHE A 150 17.98 4.00 12.33
CA PHE A 150 17.54 5.17 11.57
C PHE A 150 18.50 5.52 10.43
N GLU A 151 19.80 5.24 10.62
CA GLU A 151 20.84 5.44 9.61
C GLU A 151 20.66 4.48 8.43
N GLU A 152 20.49 3.17 8.67
CA GLU A 152 20.27 2.16 7.63
C GLU A 152 18.98 2.44 6.84
N ILE A 153 17.90 2.79 7.54
CA ILE A 153 16.61 3.16 6.92
C ILE A 153 16.76 4.44 6.09
N GLY A 154 17.40 5.49 6.64
CA GLY A 154 17.65 6.74 5.95
C GLY A 154 18.52 6.57 4.70
N ALA A 155 19.58 5.76 4.80
CA ALA A 155 20.43 5.42 3.66
C ALA A 155 19.64 4.66 2.58
N GLY A 156 18.80 3.71 2.96
CA GLY A 156 17.90 2.98 2.05
C GLY A 156 16.94 3.90 1.31
N ILE A 157 16.30 4.84 2.01
CA ILE A 157 15.39 5.84 1.42
C ILE A 157 16.12 6.72 0.39
N ARG A 158 17.31 7.25 0.74
CA ARG A 158 18.11 8.07 -0.17
C ARG A 158 18.51 7.28 -1.41
N TRP A 159 19.03 6.06 -1.20
CA TRP A 159 19.44 5.20 -2.29
C TRP A 159 18.27 4.89 -3.24
N ALA A 160 17.11 4.51 -2.71
CA ALA A 160 15.91 4.26 -3.51
C ALA A 160 15.50 5.49 -4.34
N THR A 161 15.54 6.67 -3.72
CA THR A 161 15.26 7.97 -4.38
C THR A 161 16.21 8.20 -5.55
N ASP A 162 17.52 8.02 -5.35
CA ASP A 162 18.55 8.25 -6.36
C ASP A 162 18.53 7.21 -7.49
N HIS A 163 17.93 6.03 -7.25
CA HIS A 163 17.80 4.94 -8.22
C HIS A 163 16.42 4.84 -8.88
N GLY A 164 15.63 5.92 -8.81
CA GLY A 164 14.43 6.09 -9.62
C GLY A 164 13.13 5.53 -9.01
N ALA A 165 13.07 5.33 -7.70
CA ALA A 165 11.80 5.04 -7.04
C ALA A 165 10.82 6.21 -7.23
N ASN A 166 9.57 5.89 -7.59
CA ASN A 166 8.47 6.86 -7.65
C ASN A 166 7.69 6.90 -6.35
N VAL A 167 7.60 5.75 -5.68
CA VAL A 167 6.95 5.56 -4.40
C VAL A 167 7.90 4.80 -3.48
N ILE A 168 8.00 5.20 -2.22
CA ILE A 168 8.73 4.48 -1.17
C ILE A 168 7.71 4.02 -0.14
N ASN A 169 7.69 2.71 0.14
CA ASN A 169 6.91 2.12 1.19
C ASN A 169 7.78 1.80 2.41
N LEU A 170 7.37 2.30 3.58
CA LEU A 170 7.98 2.10 4.89
C LEU A 170 7.01 1.35 5.80
N SER A 171 6.95 0.03 5.69
CA SER A 171 6.14 -0.82 6.57
C SER A 171 6.89 -1.13 7.86
N LEU A 172 7.31 -0.10 8.56
CA LEU A 172 8.13 -0.17 9.77
C LEU A 172 7.79 1.00 10.70
N GLY A 173 8.09 0.85 12.00
CA GLY A 173 7.84 1.87 13.00
C GLY A 173 8.84 1.76 14.16
N ALA A 174 9.12 2.91 14.76
CA ALA A 174 9.90 2.97 16.01
C ALA A 174 8.96 2.80 17.22
N GLN A 175 9.56 2.52 18.39
CA GLN A 175 8.81 2.37 19.63
C GLN A 175 7.98 3.63 19.95
N PRO A 176 6.77 3.51 20.53
CA PRO A 176 5.95 4.63 20.95
C PRO A 176 6.73 5.62 21.83
N GLY A 177 6.55 6.90 21.55
CA GLY A 177 7.28 7.97 22.24
C GLY A 177 8.56 8.43 21.52
N THR A 178 9.02 7.70 20.50
CA THR A 178 10.16 8.12 19.66
C THR A 178 9.92 9.45 18.99
N GLN A 179 8.66 9.81 18.71
CA GLN A 179 8.25 11.11 18.16
C GLN A 179 8.79 12.29 18.98
N LEU A 180 8.81 12.15 20.31
CA LEU A 180 9.40 13.17 21.19
C LEU A 180 10.91 13.25 21.04
N LEU A 181 11.57 12.09 20.85
CA LEU A 181 13.01 12.02 20.65
C LEU A 181 13.44 12.57 19.30
N THR A 182 12.61 12.44 18.25
CA THR A 182 12.89 13.07 16.94
C THR A 182 12.84 14.60 17.00
N LEU A 183 12.04 15.17 17.88
CA LEU A 183 12.08 16.61 18.17
C LEU A 183 13.41 17.06 18.81
N LEU A 184 14.14 16.14 19.46
CA LEU A 184 15.45 16.37 20.05
C LEU A 184 16.61 15.96 19.11
N GLY A 185 16.30 15.60 17.86
CA GLY A 185 17.28 15.26 16.82
C GLY A 185 17.59 13.79 16.65
N GLN A 186 16.98 12.88 17.41
CA GLN A 186 17.11 11.45 17.13
C GLN A 186 16.37 11.07 15.85
N GLY A 187 16.96 10.20 15.01
CA GLY A 187 16.38 9.78 13.76
C GLY A 187 16.39 10.86 12.66
N ALA A 188 17.25 11.88 12.82
CA ALA A 188 17.43 12.92 11.82
C ALA A 188 17.75 12.33 10.43
N GLU A 189 18.50 11.23 10.38
CA GLU A 189 18.89 10.55 9.15
C GLU A 189 17.67 10.09 8.34
N THR A 190 16.69 9.47 8.98
CA THR A 190 15.45 9.01 8.33
C THR A 190 14.55 10.21 7.98
N LYS A 191 14.39 11.18 8.88
CA LYS A 191 13.61 12.40 8.64
C LYS A 191 14.16 13.18 7.44
N ASP A 192 15.47 13.43 7.39
CA ASP A 192 16.12 14.16 6.31
C ASP A 192 16.07 13.37 4.98
N ALA A 193 16.08 12.04 5.05
CA ALA A 193 15.91 11.20 3.86
C ALA A 193 14.49 11.27 3.31
N ILE A 194 13.47 11.33 4.16
CA ILE A 194 12.06 11.53 3.75
C ILE A 194 11.91 12.91 3.09
N ALA A 195 12.46 13.96 3.70
CA ALA A 195 12.44 15.30 3.13
C ALA A 195 13.12 15.35 1.74
N TYR A 196 14.29 14.69 1.62
CA TYR A 196 15.01 14.55 0.35
C TYR A 196 14.17 13.82 -0.72
N ALA A 197 13.56 12.69 -0.37
CA ALA A 197 12.70 11.95 -1.29
C ALA A 197 11.53 12.82 -1.78
N ARG A 198 10.90 13.56 -0.88
CA ARG A 198 9.83 14.51 -1.24
C ARG A 198 10.30 15.63 -2.16
N GLU A 199 11.46 16.22 -1.91
CA GLU A 199 12.06 17.23 -2.78
C GLU A 199 12.30 16.70 -4.20
N LYS A 200 12.67 15.42 -4.33
CA LYS A 200 12.84 14.73 -5.61
C LYS A 200 11.52 14.29 -6.25
N GLY A 201 10.37 14.56 -5.63
CA GLY A 201 9.05 14.21 -6.17
C GLY A 201 8.62 12.76 -5.91
N VAL A 202 9.27 12.07 -4.98
CA VAL A 202 8.92 10.70 -4.57
C VAL A 202 7.84 10.74 -3.50
N VAL A 203 6.81 9.90 -3.64
CA VAL A 203 5.78 9.71 -2.61
C VAL A 203 6.30 8.77 -1.53
N VAL A 204 6.25 9.19 -0.27
CA VAL A 204 6.64 8.33 0.86
C VAL A 204 5.40 7.93 1.64
N VAL A 205 5.17 6.62 1.75
CA VAL A 205 4.03 6.01 2.46
C VAL A 205 4.58 5.21 3.63
N ALA A 206 4.03 5.41 4.83
CA ALA A 206 4.53 4.75 6.04
C ALA A 206 3.39 4.26 6.95
N SER A 207 3.59 3.11 7.58
CA SER A 207 2.63 2.49 8.51
C SER A 207 2.48 3.31 9.80
N ALA A 208 1.24 3.42 10.31
CA ALA A 208 0.93 4.24 11.50
C ALA A 208 1.52 3.70 12.81
N GLY A 209 1.76 2.39 12.90
CA GLY A 209 2.14 1.67 14.12
C GLY A 209 1.01 0.78 14.64
N ASN A 210 1.33 -0.15 15.55
CA ASN A 210 0.43 -1.24 15.98
C ASN A 210 0.24 -1.30 17.52
N GLU A 211 0.40 -0.19 18.22
CA GLU A 211 0.42 -0.11 19.67
C GLU A 211 -0.85 0.53 20.26
N THR A 212 -1.89 0.74 19.42
CA THR A 212 -3.12 1.45 19.83
C THR A 212 -2.81 2.85 20.38
N ALA A 213 -1.75 3.47 19.88
CA ALA A 213 -1.27 4.78 20.32
C ALA A 213 -2.04 5.93 19.65
N PRO A 214 -2.08 7.14 20.27
CA PRO A 214 -2.83 8.26 19.73
C PRO A 214 -2.18 8.96 18.54
N LEU A 215 -0.93 8.64 18.22
CA LEU A 215 -0.13 9.32 17.19
C LEU A 215 0.42 8.31 16.19
N CYS A 216 0.67 8.75 14.96
CA CYS A 216 1.48 7.98 14.01
C CYS A 216 2.89 7.79 14.59
N ASP A 217 3.47 6.59 14.43
CA ASP A 217 4.84 6.34 14.83
C ASP A 217 5.87 6.96 13.86
N THR A 218 7.10 7.15 14.32
CA THR A 218 8.21 7.46 13.42
C THR A 218 8.55 6.21 12.59
N PRO A 219 8.68 6.28 11.22
CA PRO A 219 8.82 7.52 10.45
C PRO A 219 7.52 8.10 9.89
N SER A 220 6.36 7.50 10.06
CA SER A 220 5.10 8.03 9.51
C SER A 220 4.66 9.35 10.19
N TRP A 221 5.17 9.62 11.39
CA TRP A 221 5.04 10.91 12.09
C TRP A 221 5.72 12.06 11.36
N GLU A 222 6.81 11.79 10.62
CA GLU A 222 7.60 12.84 10.00
C GLU A 222 6.83 13.54 8.87
N ALA A 223 7.04 14.85 8.75
CA ALA A 223 6.45 15.63 7.69
C ALA A 223 6.93 15.12 6.32
N GLY A 224 5.99 14.95 5.39
CA GLY A 224 6.28 14.43 4.05
C GLY A 224 6.07 12.92 3.89
N ALA A 225 5.91 12.16 4.97
CA ALA A 225 5.41 10.80 4.89
C ALA A 225 3.88 10.77 5.01
N LEU A 226 3.21 9.98 4.19
CA LEU A 226 1.77 9.72 4.31
C LEU A 226 1.56 8.60 5.33
N CYS A 227 0.96 8.91 6.48
CA CYS A 227 0.67 7.93 7.53
C CYS A 227 -0.53 7.06 7.15
N VAL A 228 -0.42 5.74 7.34
CA VAL A 228 -1.46 4.78 6.97
C VAL A 228 -1.90 3.95 8.16
N ALA A 229 -3.15 4.15 8.61
CA ALA A 229 -3.82 3.32 9.60
C ALA A 229 -4.40 2.05 8.97
N ALA A 230 -4.66 1.04 9.81
CA ALA A 230 -5.23 -0.22 9.38
C ALA A 230 -6.75 -0.29 9.60
N THR A 231 -7.45 -0.94 8.65
CA THR A 231 -8.84 -1.37 8.80
C THR A 231 -8.96 -2.89 8.66
N ASP A 232 -10.00 -3.44 9.26
CA ASP A 232 -10.41 -4.82 9.08
C ASP A 232 -11.30 -5.00 7.83
N SER A 233 -11.76 -6.24 7.60
CA SER A 233 -12.62 -6.58 6.46
C SER A 233 -14.03 -5.96 6.51
N ALA A 234 -14.45 -5.43 7.66
CA ALA A 234 -15.68 -4.68 7.83
C ALA A 234 -15.48 -3.15 7.72
N GLU A 235 -14.31 -2.70 7.30
CA GLU A 235 -13.89 -1.28 7.27
C GLU A 235 -13.80 -0.62 8.65
N LEU A 236 -13.82 -1.39 9.73
CA LEU A 236 -13.61 -0.84 11.07
C LEU A 236 -12.12 -0.61 11.32
N HIS A 237 -11.80 0.43 12.06
CA HIS A 237 -10.43 0.69 12.49
C HIS A 237 -9.91 -0.51 13.29
N SER A 238 -8.79 -1.09 12.87
CA SER A 238 -8.21 -2.26 13.51
C SER A 238 -7.76 -1.94 14.93
N VAL A 239 -8.09 -2.81 15.90
CA VAL A 239 -7.89 -2.53 17.34
C VAL A 239 -6.44 -2.22 17.72
N TYR A 240 -5.48 -2.77 16.99
CA TYR A 240 -4.05 -2.53 17.21
C TYR A 240 -3.55 -1.23 16.56
N SER A 241 -4.24 -0.74 15.53
CA SER A 241 -3.75 0.39 14.74
C SER A 241 -3.61 1.65 15.58
N ASN A 242 -2.50 2.36 15.40
CA ASN A 242 -2.36 3.69 15.95
C ASN A 242 -3.32 4.66 15.26
N LEU A 243 -3.70 5.75 15.96
CA LEU A 243 -4.47 6.83 15.37
C LEU A 243 -3.62 7.63 14.40
N THR A 244 -4.28 8.37 13.50
CA THR A 244 -3.65 9.07 12.38
C THR A 244 -3.22 10.51 12.69
N LEU A 245 -3.04 10.85 13.95
CA LEU A 245 -2.65 12.21 14.34
C LEU A 245 -1.15 12.40 14.11
N LYS A 246 -0.82 13.45 13.36
CA LYS A 246 0.54 13.90 13.03
C LYS A 246 0.55 15.38 12.63
N PRO A 247 1.74 16.06 12.64
CA PRO A 247 1.81 17.51 12.48
C PRO A 247 1.23 18.08 11.18
N ASP A 248 1.46 17.40 10.04
CA ASP A 248 0.99 17.85 8.72
C ASP A 248 -0.37 17.27 8.31
N MET A 249 -0.98 16.46 9.18
CA MET A 249 -2.29 15.82 8.98
C MET A 249 -2.38 14.94 7.72
N LYS A 250 -1.28 14.58 7.08
CA LYS A 250 -1.26 13.73 5.89
C LYS A 250 -1.41 12.27 6.32
N ALA A 251 -2.65 11.78 6.33
CA ALA A 251 -2.96 10.42 6.75
C ALA A 251 -4.22 9.88 6.09
N VAL A 252 -4.22 8.56 5.85
CA VAL A 252 -5.34 7.77 5.31
C VAL A 252 -5.40 6.42 6.04
N ALA A 253 -6.39 5.60 5.71
CA ALA A 253 -6.48 4.22 6.17
C ALA A 253 -6.59 3.27 4.98
N ALA A 254 -6.21 2.01 5.19
CA ALA A 254 -6.32 0.94 4.19
C ALA A 254 -6.45 -0.44 4.86
N PRO A 255 -6.82 -1.50 4.12
CA PRO A 255 -6.90 -2.86 4.64
C PRO A 255 -5.60 -3.32 5.28
N GLY A 256 -5.63 -3.59 6.58
CA GLY A 256 -4.49 -4.09 7.34
C GLY A 256 -4.77 -5.38 8.09
N GLY A 257 -6.05 -5.82 8.13
CA GLY A 257 -6.46 -7.02 8.85
C GLY A 257 -6.87 -6.74 10.29
N SER A 258 -7.53 -7.72 10.92
CA SER A 258 -8.09 -7.57 12.27
C SER A 258 -7.20 -8.13 13.37
N SER A 259 -6.32 -9.09 13.06
CA SER A 259 -5.62 -9.98 14.00
C SER A 259 -6.53 -10.83 14.92
N LEU A 260 -7.84 -10.63 14.85
CA LEU A 260 -8.83 -11.29 15.69
C LEU A 260 -9.66 -12.34 14.94
N ASN A 261 -9.87 -12.16 13.64
CA ASN A 261 -10.78 -12.96 12.82
C ASN A 261 -10.06 -14.14 12.11
N GLY A 262 -8.86 -14.50 12.56
CA GLY A 262 -8.07 -15.58 11.99
C GLY A 262 -7.56 -15.26 10.58
N CYS A 263 -7.08 -16.29 9.88
CA CYS A 263 -6.36 -16.14 8.61
C CYS A 263 -7.16 -15.42 7.51
N ASP A 264 -8.47 -15.60 7.46
CA ASP A 264 -9.32 -14.97 6.44
C ASP A 264 -9.69 -13.52 6.81
N GLY A 265 -9.48 -13.11 8.05
CA GLY A 265 -9.65 -11.73 8.51
C GLY A 265 -8.40 -10.88 8.35
N ASP A 266 -7.28 -11.51 8.03
CA ASP A 266 -5.99 -10.85 7.84
C ASP A 266 -5.67 -10.69 6.34
N VAL A 267 -4.59 -10.01 6.01
CA VAL A 267 -4.24 -9.69 4.62
C VAL A 267 -3.34 -10.80 4.05
N TRP A 268 -3.80 -11.45 2.98
CA TRP A 268 -3.06 -12.47 2.26
C TRP A 268 -2.06 -11.88 1.29
N SER A 269 -0.84 -12.42 1.31
CA SER A 269 0.22 -12.05 0.35
C SER A 269 1.29 -13.14 0.23
N ALA A 270 2.25 -12.89 -0.67
CA ALA A 270 3.43 -13.72 -0.85
C ALA A 270 4.33 -13.67 0.41
N VAL A 271 4.96 -14.79 0.73
CA VAL A 271 6.08 -14.87 1.69
C VAL A 271 7.25 -15.58 1.01
N PRO A 272 8.49 -15.49 1.52
CA PRO A 272 9.59 -16.23 0.90
C PRO A 272 9.24 -17.70 0.73
N ARG A 273 9.65 -18.25 -0.40
CA ARG A 273 9.24 -19.61 -0.84
C ARG A 273 9.46 -20.65 0.27
N GLY A 274 8.39 -21.38 0.58
CA GLY A 274 8.37 -22.43 1.60
C GLY A 274 8.34 -21.96 3.04
N THR A 275 8.10 -20.65 3.29
CA THR A 275 8.08 -20.09 4.66
C THR A 275 6.67 -19.82 5.21
N GLY A 276 5.61 -20.14 4.45
CA GLY A 276 4.23 -20.01 4.94
C GLY A 276 4.05 -20.71 6.28
N SER A 277 3.42 -20.02 7.24
CA SER A 277 3.27 -20.50 8.60
C SER A 277 2.40 -21.78 8.66
N ALA A 278 2.62 -22.61 9.69
CA ALA A 278 1.80 -23.78 9.93
C ALA A 278 0.33 -23.45 10.25
N LYS A 279 0.05 -22.21 10.68
CA LYS A 279 -1.29 -21.76 11.08
C LYS A 279 -2.13 -21.31 9.89
N CYS A 280 -1.58 -20.42 9.07
CA CYS A 280 -2.31 -19.77 7.98
C CYS A 280 -1.65 -20.00 6.61
N GLY A 281 -0.35 -20.33 6.58
CA GLY A 281 0.43 -20.39 5.36
C GLY A 281 -0.03 -21.45 4.37
N GLN A 282 0.12 -21.15 3.10
CA GLN A 282 -0.08 -22.06 1.97
C GLN A 282 1.18 -22.05 1.10
N GLY A 283 2.25 -22.73 1.56
CA GLY A 283 3.52 -22.80 0.85
C GLY A 283 4.24 -21.46 0.80
N ASP A 284 4.09 -20.75 -0.30
CA ASP A 284 4.76 -19.47 -0.60
C ASP A 284 3.87 -18.25 -0.25
N TYR A 285 2.73 -18.46 0.41
CA TYR A 285 1.76 -17.44 0.76
C TYR A 285 1.34 -17.56 2.23
N ASP A 286 0.99 -16.43 2.84
CA ASP A 286 0.49 -16.38 4.21
C ASP A 286 -0.40 -15.15 4.42
N SER A 287 -1.10 -15.11 5.55
CA SER A 287 -1.88 -13.95 5.97
C SER A 287 -1.28 -13.30 7.20
N LEU A 288 -1.11 -11.99 7.14
CA LEU A 288 -0.59 -11.16 8.24
C LEU A 288 -1.53 -9.99 8.51
N ALA A 289 -1.51 -9.49 9.76
CA ALA A 289 -2.21 -8.28 10.15
C ALA A 289 -1.25 -7.22 10.68
N GLY A 290 -1.51 -5.96 10.32
CA GLY A 290 -0.72 -4.82 10.76
C GLY A 290 -0.93 -3.59 9.87
N THR A 291 -0.60 -2.42 10.38
CA THR A 291 -0.48 -1.20 9.57
C THR A 291 0.58 -1.37 8.48
N SER A 292 1.53 -2.30 8.70
CA SER A 292 2.50 -2.75 7.70
C SER A 292 1.88 -3.38 6.46
N MET A 293 0.66 -3.95 6.53
CA MET A 293 -0.09 -4.50 5.40
C MET A 293 -0.98 -3.44 4.76
N ALA A 294 -1.36 -2.41 5.52
CA ALA A 294 -2.14 -1.28 5.01
C ALA A 294 -1.28 -0.31 4.15
N ALA A 295 -0.06 -0.01 4.58
CA ALA A 295 0.84 0.91 3.88
C ALA A 295 1.11 0.50 2.41
N PRO A 296 1.49 -0.75 2.08
CA PRO A 296 1.75 -1.16 0.70
C PRO A 296 0.51 -1.11 -0.19
N GLN A 297 -0.70 -1.22 0.37
CA GLN A 297 -1.92 -1.00 -0.39
C GLN A 297 -2.00 0.44 -0.91
N VAL A 298 -1.71 1.41 -0.02
CA VAL A 298 -1.67 2.83 -0.38
C VAL A 298 -0.52 3.13 -1.34
N ALA A 299 0.65 2.51 -1.14
CA ALA A 299 1.79 2.62 -2.07
C ALA A 299 1.42 2.12 -3.47
N GLY A 300 0.68 1.01 -3.57
CA GLY A 300 0.14 0.52 -4.84
C GLY A 300 -0.80 1.53 -5.49
N VAL A 301 -1.77 2.09 -4.75
CA VAL A 301 -2.67 3.13 -5.30
C VAL A 301 -1.91 4.39 -5.72
N ALA A 302 -0.87 4.78 -4.97
CA ALA A 302 0.02 5.88 -5.36
C ALA A 302 0.71 5.59 -6.71
N ALA A 303 1.15 4.34 -6.94
CA ALA A 303 1.72 3.93 -8.23
C ALA A 303 0.67 3.93 -9.37
N LEU A 304 -0.60 3.54 -9.10
CA LEU A 304 -1.67 3.69 -10.08
C LEU A 304 -1.82 5.16 -10.53
N LEU A 305 -1.80 6.09 -9.57
CA LEU A 305 -1.90 7.53 -9.83
C LEU A 305 -0.65 8.10 -10.54
N GLY A 306 0.55 7.64 -10.14
CA GLY A 306 1.80 8.03 -10.77
C GLY A 306 1.87 7.63 -12.25
N ALA A 307 1.33 6.45 -12.61
CA ALA A 307 1.24 6.00 -14.00
C ALA A 307 0.31 6.86 -14.87
N GLN A 308 -0.54 7.70 -14.27
CA GLN A 308 -1.33 8.72 -14.98
C GLN A 308 -0.52 10.01 -15.23
N GLY A 309 0.75 10.09 -14.82
CA GLY A 309 1.59 11.29 -14.96
C GLY A 309 1.42 12.32 -13.83
N ARG A 310 0.82 11.96 -12.70
CA ARG A 310 0.64 12.85 -11.56
C ARG A 310 1.97 13.03 -10.81
N ASN A 311 2.23 14.24 -10.33
CA ASN A 311 3.32 14.50 -9.38
C ASN A 311 2.91 14.08 -7.95
N ALA A 312 3.89 14.03 -7.04
CA ALA A 312 3.70 13.57 -5.67
C ALA A 312 2.60 14.30 -4.90
N ASP A 313 2.50 15.62 -5.03
CA ASP A 313 1.47 16.41 -4.35
C ASP A 313 0.06 16.09 -4.90
N SER A 314 -0.06 15.95 -6.22
CA SER A 314 -1.33 15.56 -6.87
C SER A 314 -1.75 14.14 -6.49
N ILE A 315 -0.78 13.21 -6.35
CA ILE A 315 -1.04 11.84 -5.88
C ILE A 315 -1.60 11.86 -4.46
N GLU A 316 -0.93 12.52 -3.51
CA GLU A 316 -1.38 12.61 -2.13
C GLU A 316 -2.75 13.29 -2.02
N GLN A 317 -2.97 14.37 -2.76
CA GLN A 317 -4.27 15.04 -2.78
C GLN A 317 -5.37 14.13 -3.33
N ALA A 318 -5.11 13.38 -4.39
CA ALA A 318 -6.08 12.43 -4.94
C ALA A 318 -6.40 11.32 -3.93
N LEU A 319 -5.39 10.74 -3.27
CA LEU A 319 -5.58 9.75 -2.21
C LEU A 319 -6.46 10.28 -1.08
N MET A 320 -6.15 11.46 -0.55
CA MET A 320 -6.89 12.06 0.58
C MET A 320 -8.30 12.51 0.19
N LYS A 321 -8.48 13.15 -0.96
CA LYS A 321 -9.80 13.66 -1.40
C LYS A 321 -10.76 12.54 -1.81
N SER A 322 -10.26 11.45 -2.37
CA SER A 322 -11.09 10.32 -2.80
C SER A 322 -11.38 9.31 -1.67
N ALA A 323 -10.58 9.30 -0.61
CA ALA A 323 -10.77 8.43 0.54
C ALA A 323 -12.16 8.60 1.16
N ARG A 324 -12.77 7.49 1.58
CA ARG A 324 -14.12 7.48 2.15
C ARG A 324 -14.10 7.21 3.63
N THR A 325 -14.89 7.93 4.41
CA THR A 325 -15.11 7.63 5.81
C THR A 325 -16.09 6.44 5.91
N PRO A 326 -15.71 5.34 6.56
CA PRO A 326 -16.62 4.22 6.80
C PRO A 326 -17.92 4.67 7.45
N ILE A 327 -19.03 3.95 7.18
CA ILE A 327 -20.38 4.21 7.70
C ILE A 327 -21.01 5.49 7.15
N LEU A 328 -20.29 6.61 7.14
CA LEU A 328 -20.83 7.92 6.69
C LEU A 328 -20.72 8.12 5.18
N GLY A 329 -19.83 7.39 4.50
CA GLY A 329 -19.58 7.53 3.06
C GLY A 329 -19.04 8.90 2.62
N ALA A 330 -18.78 9.81 3.56
CA ALA A 330 -18.20 11.12 3.26
C ALA A 330 -16.77 10.95 2.72
N ARG A 331 -16.38 11.81 1.74
CA ARG A 331 -15.04 11.76 1.15
C ARG A 331 -14.21 12.95 1.58
N GLY A 332 -12.90 12.70 1.79
CA GLY A 332 -11.93 13.72 2.12
C GLY A 332 -12.17 14.42 3.47
N VAL A 333 -12.83 13.75 4.40
CA VAL A 333 -13.11 14.29 5.75
C VAL A 333 -12.16 13.62 6.74
N PHE A 334 -11.31 14.42 7.37
CA PHE A 334 -10.34 13.92 8.34
C PHE A 334 -11.01 13.47 9.65
N THR A 335 -10.57 12.30 10.13
CA THR A 335 -10.89 11.78 11.46
C THR A 335 -9.62 11.19 12.09
N PRO A 336 -9.48 11.19 13.43
CA PRO A 336 -8.30 10.59 14.08
C PRO A 336 -8.14 9.09 13.82
N LEU A 337 -9.23 8.36 13.55
CA LEU A 337 -9.21 6.91 13.31
C LEU A 337 -8.74 6.56 11.90
N TYR A 338 -9.12 7.33 10.89
CA TYR A 338 -8.96 6.96 9.48
C TYR A 338 -8.15 7.97 8.67
N GLY A 339 -7.63 9.04 9.31
CA GLY A 339 -7.13 10.17 8.53
C GLY A 339 -8.25 10.76 7.65
N TYR A 340 -8.00 10.96 6.38
CA TYR A 340 -9.01 11.38 5.41
C TYR A 340 -9.98 10.28 4.98
N GLY A 341 -9.80 9.06 5.47
CA GLY A 341 -10.68 7.91 5.21
C GLY A 341 -9.94 6.70 4.65
N VAL A 342 -10.70 5.64 4.39
CA VAL A 342 -10.20 4.44 3.70
C VAL A 342 -10.00 4.76 2.22
N VAL A 343 -8.81 4.47 1.70
CA VAL A 343 -8.46 4.73 0.30
C VAL A 343 -9.40 3.98 -0.64
N ASP A 344 -9.82 4.65 -1.71
CA ASP A 344 -10.67 4.13 -2.78
C ASP A 344 -9.93 4.31 -4.11
N ALA A 345 -9.31 3.24 -4.60
CA ALA A 345 -8.46 3.29 -5.79
C ALA A 345 -9.23 3.73 -7.04
N ALA A 346 -10.45 3.20 -7.23
CA ALA A 346 -11.28 3.57 -8.38
C ALA A 346 -11.66 5.06 -8.36
N ALA A 347 -12.03 5.58 -7.18
CA ALA A 347 -12.33 6.99 -7.04
C ALA A 347 -11.08 7.87 -7.16
N ALA A 348 -9.92 7.40 -6.71
CA ALA A 348 -8.66 8.12 -6.81
C ALA A 348 -8.20 8.31 -8.26
N VAL A 349 -8.18 7.22 -9.07
CA VAL A 349 -7.77 7.30 -10.48
C VAL A 349 -8.76 8.09 -11.34
N ALA A 350 -10.01 8.23 -10.90
CA ALA A 350 -11.05 9.02 -11.56
C ALA A 350 -11.01 10.53 -11.21
N GLN A 351 -10.19 10.95 -10.22
CA GLN A 351 -10.03 12.37 -9.90
C GLN A 351 -9.44 13.13 -11.09
N PRO A 352 -9.87 14.34 -11.40
CA PRO A 352 -9.21 15.19 -12.39
C PRO A 352 -7.72 15.40 -12.06
N MET A 353 -6.90 15.50 -13.09
CA MET A 353 -5.47 15.83 -12.95
C MET A 353 -5.29 17.31 -12.63
#